data_072f0a5bfb829e0f124d8fc439a316b7
#
_entry.id   072f0a5bfb829e0f124d8fc439a316b7
#
_cell.length_a   1.000
_cell.length_b   1.000
_cell.length_c   1.000
_cell.angle_alpha   90.00
_cell.angle_beta   90.00
_cell.angle_gamma   90.00
#
_symmetry.space_group_name_H-M   'P 1'
#
loop_
_entity.id
_entity.type
_entity.pdbx_description
1 polymer ?
#
loop_
_entity_poly.entity_id
_entity_poly.type
_entity_poly.pdbx_seq_one_letter_code
_entity_poly.pdbx_strand_id
1 'polypeptide(L)'
;MGQLLSDAEQDAELKTALTGLLNVSALATLHSSFTDREEGEAQLPSLKVQLRRRMLYRLGRPLLKYAAMGVLIIAVTLAIGYYQTKGPGAIAMQSLTVPHGQHCQITLSDGSKVWVNGGSTLRYPSYFEGERRIELTGEALFDVTKDGNLPFVVSAKGVCVKVIGTRFNVRGYAAEPLTVSLLHGMVSVYRENDEQRGIILYPNEQLTVRGDQMTKSRMDADVAAWKDGLLVFKSATMADIIANLQTCFNVKIMVKDPSLLKTRYSGKFRKSDGVVNILDVISRVQYFKVVQKRESNEIELHPNID
;
A
#
# COMPACT_ATOMS: atom_id res chain seq x y z
N MET A 1 44.45 14.95 36.51
CA MET A 1 45.72 15.67 36.36
C MET A 1 45.85 16.36 35.02
N GLY A 2 45.27 15.86 33.94
CA GLY A 2 45.29 16.47 32.58
C GLY A 2 44.43 17.74 32.40
N GLN A 3 43.32 17.87 33.12
CA GLN A 3 42.41 19.04 33.02
C GLN A 3 42.97 20.28 33.74
N LEU A 4 43.68 20.11 34.87
CA LEU A 4 44.29 21.23 35.59
C LEU A 4 45.51 21.86 34.88
N LEU A 5 46.16 21.11 33.99
CA LEU A 5 47.27 21.65 33.16
C LEU A 5 46.74 22.44 31.95
N SER A 6 45.59 22.05 31.36
CA SER A 6 44.90 22.75 30.30
C SER A 6 44.40 24.14 30.72
N ASP A 7 43.83 24.22 31.91
CA ASP A 7 43.30 25.48 32.46
C ASP A 7 44.44 26.46 32.81
N ALA A 8 45.60 25.94 33.28
CA ALA A 8 46.78 26.76 33.60
C ALA A 8 47.47 27.31 32.32
N GLU A 9 47.46 26.57 31.21
CA GLU A 9 47.99 27.02 29.93
C GLU A 9 47.07 28.08 29.29
N GLN A 10 45.75 27.92 29.34
CA GLN A 10 44.80 28.94 28.89
C GLN A 10 44.88 30.24 29.70
N ASP A 11 45.11 30.17 31.02
CA ASP A 11 45.32 31.36 31.87
C ASP A 11 46.65 32.06 31.56
N ALA A 12 47.71 31.33 31.18
CA ALA A 12 48.97 31.88 30.77
C ALA A 12 48.89 32.61 29.39
N GLU A 13 48.18 32.03 28.42
CA GLU A 13 47.92 32.68 27.14
C GLU A 13 47.04 33.91 27.27
N LEU A 14 46.01 33.86 28.13
CA LEU A 14 45.13 34.99 28.43
C LEU A 14 45.90 36.13 29.10
N LYS A 15 46.84 35.81 29.99
CA LYS A 15 47.70 36.78 30.67
C LYS A 15 48.70 37.43 29.71
N THR A 16 49.26 36.65 28.76
CA THR A 16 50.17 37.13 27.74
C THR A 16 49.44 38.04 26.74
N ALA A 17 48.23 37.68 26.31
CA ALA A 17 47.38 38.49 25.46
C ALA A 17 46.95 39.80 26.14
N LEU A 18 46.63 39.76 27.43
CA LEU A 18 46.30 40.95 28.23
C LEU A 18 47.51 41.89 28.41
N THR A 19 48.72 41.34 28.55
CA THR A 19 49.95 42.13 28.70
C THR A 19 50.35 42.76 27.37
N GLY A 20 50.13 42.10 26.24
CA GLY A 20 50.40 42.65 24.90
C GLY A 20 49.41 43.76 24.48
N LEU A 21 48.20 43.80 25.05
CA LEU A 21 47.19 44.82 24.80
C LEU A 21 47.37 46.08 25.67
N LEU A 22 48.02 45.96 26.78
CA LEU A 22 48.38 47.08 27.65
C LEU A 22 49.78 47.56 27.28
N ASN A 23 49.83 48.50 26.38
CA ASN A 23 51.07 49.17 26.04
C ASN A 23 51.55 49.94 27.27
N VAL A 24 52.43 49.32 28.04
CA VAL A 24 52.98 49.83 29.35
C VAL A 24 53.58 51.24 29.20
N SER A 25 54.04 51.59 27.98
CA SER A 25 54.53 52.92 27.69
C SER A 25 53.43 54.00 27.73
N ALA A 26 52.16 53.64 27.38
CA ALA A 26 51.07 54.59 27.44
C ALA A 26 50.62 54.85 28.91
N LEU A 27 50.73 53.85 29.79
CA LEU A 27 50.47 54.02 31.24
C LEU A 27 51.55 54.84 31.94
N ALA A 28 52.78 54.68 31.56
CA ALA A 28 53.92 55.49 32.10
C ALA A 28 53.82 56.99 31.68
N THR A 29 53.40 57.27 30.46
CA THR A 29 53.15 58.63 29.95
C THR A 29 51.97 59.32 30.63
N LEU A 30 50.93 58.53 30.96
CA LEU A 30 49.77 59.07 31.69
C LEU A 30 50.07 59.36 33.18
N HIS A 31 51.00 58.63 33.77
CA HIS A 31 51.37 58.81 35.18
C HIS A 31 52.25 60.05 35.40
N SER A 32 53.01 60.53 34.39
CA SER A 32 53.85 61.71 34.45
C SER A 32 53.14 63.07 34.20
N SER A 33 51.90 63.02 33.69
CA SER A 33 51.12 64.21 33.31
C SER A 33 50.00 64.60 34.38
N PHE A 34 49.81 63.80 35.41
CA PHE A 34 48.87 64.12 36.49
C PHE A 34 49.56 64.48 37.79
N THR A 35 49.92 65.75 37.93
CA THR A 35 50.36 66.30 39.18
C THR A 35 49.31 66.80 40.12
N ASP A 36 48.00 66.78 39.67
CA ASP A 36 46.87 67.15 40.52
C ASP A 36 45.97 65.91 40.78
N ARG A 37 45.96 65.52 42.03
CA ARG A 37 45.36 64.30 42.52
C ARG A 37 43.80 64.32 42.43
N GLU A 38 43.19 65.46 42.38
CA GLU A 38 41.71 65.59 42.32
C GLU A 38 41.13 65.43 40.92
N GLU A 39 41.81 65.85 39.86
CA GLU A 39 41.32 65.71 38.47
C GLU A 39 41.53 64.26 37.95
N GLY A 40 42.54 63.51 38.47
CA GLY A 40 42.80 62.10 38.09
C GLY A 40 41.73 61.15 38.57
N GLU A 41 41.16 61.36 39.74
CA GLU A 41 40.12 60.48 40.29
C GLU A 41 38.77 60.63 39.61
N ALA A 42 38.45 61.83 39.07
CA ALA A 42 37.18 62.10 38.39
C ALA A 42 37.11 61.46 36.97
N GLN A 43 38.28 61.23 36.32
CA GLN A 43 38.32 60.68 34.96
C GLN A 43 38.45 59.14 34.90
N LEU A 44 38.93 58.51 35.98
CA LEU A 44 39.11 57.06 36.08
C LEU A 44 37.80 56.24 35.87
N PRO A 45 36.63 56.66 36.38
CA PRO A 45 35.39 55.94 36.15
C PRO A 45 34.95 55.96 34.66
N SER A 46 35.13 57.12 33.96
CA SER A 46 34.72 57.25 32.57
C SER A 46 35.58 56.42 31.62
N LEU A 47 36.88 56.35 31.90
CA LEU A 47 37.83 55.54 31.13
C LEU A 47 37.55 54.03 31.33
N LYS A 48 37.23 53.55 32.51
CA LYS A 48 36.87 52.16 32.82
C LYS A 48 35.59 51.75 32.10
N VAL A 49 34.60 52.65 32.03
CA VAL A 49 33.34 52.39 31.32
C VAL A 49 33.56 52.37 29.80
N GLN A 50 34.39 53.25 29.25
CA GLN A 50 34.70 53.25 27.81
C GLN A 50 35.50 52.05 27.38
N LEU A 51 36.52 51.61 28.17
CA LEU A 51 37.29 50.42 27.91
C LEU A 51 36.42 49.15 27.99
N ARG A 52 35.54 49.05 29.00
CA ARG A 52 34.61 47.93 29.14
C ARG A 52 33.60 47.85 27.99
N ARG A 53 33.10 48.99 27.48
CA ARG A 53 32.27 49.02 26.27
C ARG A 53 33.01 48.57 25.02
N ARG A 54 34.26 49.06 24.78
CA ARG A 54 35.04 48.67 23.63
C ARG A 54 35.47 47.20 23.65
N MET A 55 35.74 46.65 24.84
CA MET A 55 36.08 45.26 25.03
C MET A 55 34.88 44.34 24.76
N LEU A 56 33.68 44.71 25.25
CA LEU A 56 32.43 43.97 24.97
C LEU A 56 32.06 43.99 23.48
N TYR A 57 32.30 45.09 22.77
CA TYR A 57 32.06 45.15 21.32
C TYR A 57 33.06 44.36 20.47
N ARG A 58 34.31 44.21 20.92
CA ARG A 58 35.35 43.43 20.21
C ARG A 58 35.21 41.93 20.43
N LEU A 59 34.85 41.47 21.61
CA LEU A 59 34.60 40.07 21.92
C LEU A 59 33.20 39.59 21.46
N GLY A 60 32.20 40.48 21.48
CA GLY A 60 30.82 40.12 21.10
C GLY A 60 30.64 39.84 19.60
N ARG A 61 31.39 40.52 18.72
CA ARG A 61 31.27 40.35 17.26
C ARG A 61 31.63 38.94 16.73
N PRO A 62 32.75 38.31 17.11
CA PRO A 62 33.04 36.94 16.69
C PRO A 62 32.12 35.92 17.36
N LEU A 63 31.80 36.10 18.66
CA LEU A 63 30.85 35.22 19.35
C LEU A 63 29.46 35.23 18.73
N LEU A 64 28.97 36.39 18.29
CA LEU A 64 27.67 36.52 17.62
C LEU A 64 27.66 35.78 16.27
N LYS A 65 28.78 35.76 15.53
CA LYS A 65 28.90 35.00 14.27
C LYS A 65 28.87 33.50 14.50
N TYR A 66 29.56 33.00 15.50
CA TYR A 66 29.57 31.59 15.87
C TYR A 66 28.22 31.14 16.47
N ALA A 67 27.56 32.01 17.25
CA ALA A 67 26.20 31.75 17.74
C ALA A 67 25.18 31.69 16.58
N ALA A 68 25.27 32.60 15.61
CA ALA A 68 24.42 32.56 14.42
C ALA A 68 24.60 31.28 13.59
N MET A 69 25.88 30.86 13.44
CA MET A 69 26.24 29.63 12.74
C MET A 69 25.72 28.38 13.49
N GLY A 70 25.82 28.37 14.83
CA GLY A 70 25.26 27.30 15.67
C GLY A 70 23.72 27.18 15.56
N VAL A 71 23.02 28.32 15.57
CA VAL A 71 21.57 28.36 15.36
C VAL A 71 21.20 27.87 13.96
N LEU A 72 21.96 28.25 12.95
CA LEU A 72 21.73 27.77 11.57
C LEU A 72 21.91 26.25 11.45
N ILE A 73 22.97 25.70 12.06
CA ILE A 73 23.22 24.25 12.06
C ILE A 73 22.07 23.52 12.78
N ILE A 74 21.64 24.02 13.95
CA ILE A 74 20.51 23.45 14.68
C ILE A 74 19.22 23.53 13.84
N ALA A 75 18.94 24.66 13.20
CA ALA A 75 17.78 24.83 12.34
C ALA A 75 17.80 23.88 11.14
N VAL A 76 18.97 23.70 10.51
CA VAL A 76 19.15 22.77 9.38
C VAL A 76 18.99 21.32 9.85
N THR A 77 19.60 20.93 10.97
CA THR A 77 19.45 19.56 11.52
C THR A 77 18.02 19.26 11.93
N LEU A 78 17.32 20.21 12.55
CA LEU A 78 15.89 20.09 12.88
C LEU A 78 15.03 20.03 11.61
N ALA A 79 15.34 20.82 10.59
CA ALA A 79 14.65 20.76 9.30
C ALA A 79 14.86 19.41 8.61
N ILE A 80 16.11 18.92 8.55
CA ILE A 80 16.41 17.59 7.99
C ILE A 80 15.69 16.51 8.79
N GLY A 81 15.73 16.55 10.12
CA GLY A 81 15.00 15.63 10.98
C GLY A 81 13.49 15.66 10.73
N TYR A 82 12.89 16.85 10.61
CA TYR A 82 11.49 17.03 10.31
C TYR A 82 11.10 16.49 8.93
N TYR A 83 11.93 16.72 7.90
CA TYR A 83 11.68 16.16 6.56
C TYR A 83 11.93 14.65 6.50
N GLN A 84 12.86 14.10 7.27
CA GLN A 84 13.11 12.66 7.35
C GLN A 84 11.99 11.93 8.13
N THR A 85 11.42 12.54 9.16
CA THR A 85 10.26 11.98 9.89
C THR A 85 8.96 12.07 9.09
N LYS A 86 8.88 12.97 8.11
CA LYS A 86 7.84 13.04 7.08
C LYS A 86 8.18 12.21 5.84
N GLY A 87 9.08 11.22 5.94
CA GLY A 87 9.21 10.19 4.91
C GLY A 87 7.83 9.68 4.53
N PRO A 88 7.59 9.22 3.28
CA PRO A 88 6.28 8.76 2.84
C PRO A 88 5.77 7.78 3.90
N GLY A 89 4.74 8.19 4.63
CA GLY A 89 4.15 7.37 5.70
C GLY A 89 3.86 6.01 5.08
N ALA A 90 4.30 4.93 5.71
CA ALA A 90 4.10 3.59 5.17
C ALA A 90 2.65 3.47 4.72
N ILE A 91 2.44 3.33 3.38
CA ILE A 91 1.11 3.26 2.80
C ILE A 91 0.38 2.11 3.47
N ALA A 92 -0.67 2.41 4.22
CA ALA A 92 -1.42 1.39 4.93
C ALA A 92 -2.09 0.46 3.92
N MET A 93 -1.72 -0.83 3.97
CA MET A 93 -2.38 -1.86 3.18
C MET A 93 -3.70 -2.23 3.85
N GLN A 94 -4.78 -2.13 3.09
CA GLN A 94 -6.11 -2.57 3.48
C GLN A 94 -6.36 -3.98 2.97
N SER A 95 -7.14 -4.76 3.71
CA SER A 95 -7.57 -6.10 3.33
C SER A 95 -9.07 -6.22 3.43
N LEU A 96 -9.71 -6.55 2.32
CA LEU A 96 -11.15 -6.80 2.23
C LEU A 96 -11.38 -8.29 1.94
N THR A 97 -11.99 -8.98 2.88
CA THR A 97 -12.40 -10.39 2.70
C THR A 97 -13.92 -10.47 2.60
N VAL A 98 -14.40 -11.08 1.53
CA VAL A 98 -15.83 -11.28 1.28
C VAL A 98 -16.21 -12.72 1.63
N PRO A 99 -17.13 -12.94 2.57
CA PRO A 99 -17.60 -14.28 2.92
C PRO A 99 -18.22 -15.00 1.73
N HIS A 100 -18.18 -16.34 1.76
CA HIS A 100 -18.90 -17.14 0.77
C HIS A 100 -20.38 -16.74 0.72
N GLY A 101 -20.93 -16.76 -0.46
CA GLY A 101 -22.34 -16.41 -0.64
C GLY A 101 -22.65 -14.92 -0.77
N GLN A 102 -21.71 -14.05 -0.50
CA GLN A 102 -21.86 -12.59 -0.63
C GLN A 102 -21.01 -12.07 -1.79
N HIS A 103 -21.26 -10.86 -2.20
CA HIS A 103 -20.37 -10.06 -3.04
C HIS A 103 -20.47 -8.60 -2.60
N CYS A 104 -19.42 -7.82 -2.83
CA CYS A 104 -19.44 -6.41 -2.53
C CYS A 104 -18.81 -5.61 -3.67
N GLN A 105 -19.12 -4.32 -3.72
CA GLN A 105 -18.49 -3.35 -4.60
C GLN A 105 -17.75 -2.33 -3.76
N ILE A 106 -16.51 -2.02 -4.15
CA ILE A 106 -15.73 -0.93 -3.57
C ILE A 106 -15.28 0.03 -4.67
N THR A 107 -15.00 1.26 -4.28
CA THR A 107 -14.32 2.25 -5.12
C THR A 107 -12.95 2.52 -4.51
N LEU A 108 -11.90 2.34 -5.29
CA LEU A 108 -10.52 2.60 -4.89
C LEU A 108 -10.21 4.11 -4.91
N SER A 109 -9.07 4.50 -4.36
CA SER A 109 -8.66 5.91 -4.27
C SER A 109 -8.45 6.59 -5.64
N ASP A 110 -8.20 5.82 -6.70
CA ASP A 110 -8.09 6.29 -8.09
C ASP A 110 -9.44 6.38 -8.83
N GLY A 111 -10.55 6.08 -8.15
CA GLY A 111 -11.90 6.05 -8.72
C GLY A 111 -12.24 4.73 -9.44
N SER A 112 -11.32 3.77 -9.50
CA SER A 112 -11.61 2.44 -10.06
C SER A 112 -12.63 1.69 -9.22
N LYS A 113 -13.56 0.99 -9.88
CA LYS A 113 -14.60 0.19 -9.22
C LYS A 113 -14.23 -1.29 -9.28
N VAL A 114 -14.31 -1.96 -8.13
CA VAL A 114 -14.01 -3.38 -8.01
C VAL A 114 -15.20 -4.08 -7.38
N TRP A 115 -15.76 -5.06 -8.09
CA TRP A 115 -16.71 -6.01 -7.52
C TRP A 115 -15.93 -7.23 -7.08
N VAL A 116 -16.04 -7.61 -5.82
CA VAL A 116 -15.34 -8.75 -5.22
C VAL A 116 -16.35 -9.85 -4.91
N ASN A 117 -16.10 -11.04 -5.45
CA ASN A 117 -17.00 -12.19 -5.31
C ASN A 117 -16.78 -12.90 -3.96
N GLY A 118 -17.72 -13.77 -3.58
CA GLY A 118 -17.68 -14.55 -2.34
C GLY A 118 -16.46 -15.48 -2.25
N GLY A 119 -15.92 -15.63 -1.03
CA GLY A 119 -14.70 -16.40 -0.78
C GLY A 119 -13.43 -15.76 -1.29
N SER A 120 -13.46 -14.45 -1.58
CA SER A 120 -12.31 -13.71 -2.13
C SER A 120 -11.73 -12.75 -1.12
N THR A 121 -10.44 -12.48 -1.25
CA THR A 121 -9.72 -11.47 -0.49
C THR A 121 -8.99 -10.52 -1.45
N LEU A 122 -9.24 -9.23 -1.29
CA LEU A 122 -8.57 -8.15 -2.02
C LEU A 122 -7.69 -7.37 -1.04
N ARG A 123 -6.40 -7.24 -1.37
CA ARG A 123 -5.44 -6.40 -0.62
C ARG A 123 -5.02 -5.24 -1.49
N TYR A 124 -5.15 -4.03 -0.99
CA TYR A 124 -4.89 -2.81 -1.74
C TYR A 124 -4.39 -1.69 -0.81
N PRO A 125 -3.60 -0.74 -1.32
CA PRO A 125 -3.14 0.39 -0.52
C PRO A 125 -4.27 1.40 -0.28
N SER A 126 -4.23 2.13 0.82
CA SER A 126 -5.20 3.19 1.13
C SER A 126 -5.23 4.30 0.07
N TYR A 127 -4.09 4.57 -0.55
CA TYR A 127 -3.93 5.43 -1.74
C TYR A 127 -2.78 4.90 -2.60
N PHE A 128 -2.80 5.20 -3.90
CA PHE A 128 -1.75 4.77 -4.82
C PHE A 128 -0.65 5.84 -4.91
N GLU A 129 0.60 5.40 -4.80
CA GLU A 129 1.79 6.19 -5.00
C GLU A 129 2.71 5.44 -5.99
N GLY A 130 2.93 6.01 -7.16
CA GLY A 130 3.58 5.30 -8.26
C GLY A 130 2.64 4.29 -8.94
N GLU A 131 3.00 3.01 -9.01
CA GLU A 131 2.18 1.96 -9.62
C GLU A 131 0.90 1.67 -8.81
N ARG A 132 -0.24 1.49 -9.48
CA ARG A 132 -1.52 1.10 -8.86
C ARG A 132 -1.58 -0.43 -8.70
N ARG A 133 -0.88 -0.96 -7.69
CA ARG A 133 -0.78 -2.43 -7.47
C ARG A 133 -1.71 -2.91 -6.38
N ILE A 134 -2.39 -4.03 -6.65
CA ILE A 134 -3.26 -4.73 -5.71
C ILE A 134 -3.06 -6.24 -5.80
N GLU A 135 -3.45 -6.97 -4.75
CA GLU A 135 -3.38 -8.41 -4.69
C GLU A 135 -4.78 -9.02 -4.59
N LEU A 136 -5.04 -10.08 -5.34
CA LEU A 136 -6.30 -10.80 -5.35
C LEU A 136 -6.11 -12.29 -5.07
N THR A 137 -6.91 -12.81 -4.13
CA THR A 137 -7.18 -14.24 -3.99
C THR A 137 -8.67 -14.46 -4.18
N GLY A 138 -9.07 -15.34 -5.09
CA GLY A 138 -10.49 -15.54 -5.44
C GLY A 138 -10.88 -14.85 -6.74
N GLU A 139 -12.05 -14.22 -6.81
CA GLU A 139 -12.60 -13.63 -8.04
C GLU A 139 -13.03 -12.18 -7.84
N ALA A 140 -12.63 -11.34 -8.80
CA ALA A 140 -13.09 -9.95 -8.85
C ALA A 140 -13.23 -9.44 -10.28
N LEU A 141 -14.23 -8.58 -10.50
CA LEU A 141 -14.43 -7.80 -11.71
C LEU A 141 -13.91 -6.39 -11.46
N PHE A 142 -13.04 -5.93 -12.32
CA PHE A 142 -12.42 -4.60 -12.27
C PHE A 142 -12.98 -3.71 -13.38
N ASP A 143 -13.30 -2.47 -13.04
CA ASP A 143 -13.58 -1.38 -13.97
C ASP A 143 -12.62 -0.25 -13.64
N VAL A 144 -11.44 -0.29 -14.29
CA VAL A 144 -10.29 0.55 -13.95
C VAL A 144 -10.39 1.89 -14.64
N THR A 145 -10.26 2.95 -13.86
CA THR A 145 -10.18 4.33 -14.36
C THR A 145 -8.96 4.49 -15.26
N LYS A 146 -9.18 5.07 -16.44
CA LYS A 146 -8.12 5.26 -17.43
C LYS A 146 -7.09 6.27 -16.94
N ASP A 147 -5.85 5.84 -16.83
CA ASP A 147 -4.68 6.67 -16.56
C ASP A 147 -3.47 6.12 -17.32
N GLY A 148 -3.02 6.87 -18.34
CA GLY A 148 -1.90 6.46 -19.20
C GLY A 148 -0.54 6.52 -18.54
N ASN A 149 -0.40 7.29 -17.45
CA ASN A 149 0.87 7.51 -16.76
C ASN A 149 1.09 6.52 -15.62
N LEU A 150 0.00 5.98 -15.04
CA LEU A 150 0.01 5.11 -13.87
C LEU A 150 -0.69 3.78 -14.21
N PRO A 151 0.05 2.74 -14.63
CA PRO A 151 -0.55 1.43 -14.89
C PRO A 151 -1.15 0.84 -13.62
N PHE A 152 -2.23 0.08 -13.80
CA PHE A 152 -2.90 -0.67 -12.75
C PHE A 152 -2.53 -2.14 -12.86
N VAL A 153 -2.07 -2.76 -11.78
CA VAL A 153 -1.59 -4.14 -11.78
C VAL A 153 -2.32 -4.96 -10.72
N VAL A 154 -2.94 -6.05 -11.14
CA VAL A 154 -3.52 -7.06 -10.26
C VAL A 154 -2.58 -8.25 -10.17
N SER A 155 -2.10 -8.56 -8.98
CA SER A 155 -1.31 -9.77 -8.72
C SER A 155 -2.22 -10.89 -8.20
N ALA A 156 -2.20 -12.04 -8.84
CA ALA A 156 -2.96 -13.23 -8.44
C ALA A 156 -2.19 -14.50 -8.81
N LYS A 157 -1.96 -15.41 -7.86
CA LYS A 157 -1.30 -16.72 -8.06
C LYS A 157 0.05 -16.62 -8.81
N GLY A 158 0.87 -15.59 -8.52
CA GLY A 158 2.18 -15.39 -9.17
C GLY A 158 2.08 -14.88 -10.62
N VAL A 159 0.92 -14.39 -11.02
CA VAL A 159 0.66 -13.77 -12.32
C VAL A 159 0.23 -12.33 -12.11
N CYS A 160 0.77 -11.42 -12.93
CA CYS A 160 0.44 -10.02 -12.97
C CYS A 160 -0.45 -9.71 -14.17
N VAL A 161 -1.50 -8.93 -13.94
CA VAL A 161 -2.47 -8.45 -14.93
C VAL A 161 -2.37 -6.94 -14.99
N LYS A 162 -1.71 -6.40 -16.02
CA LYS A 162 -1.41 -4.97 -16.19
C LYS A 162 -2.36 -4.32 -17.17
N VAL A 163 -2.94 -3.20 -16.77
CA VAL A 163 -3.90 -2.43 -17.57
C VAL A 163 -3.68 -0.93 -17.39
N ILE A 164 -4.26 -0.13 -18.29
CA ILE A 164 -4.22 1.35 -18.25
C ILE A 164 -5.61 1.94 -17.94
N GLY A 165 -6.66 1.28 -18.43
CA GLY A 165 -8.05 1.71 -18.25
C GLY A 165 -8.95 0.70 -18.96
N THR A 166 -9.45 -0.28 -18.21
CA THR A 166 -9.89 -1.55 -18.77
C THR A 166 -10.93 -2.17 -17.86
N ARG A 167 -11.90 -2.86 -18.44
CA ARG A 167 -12.87 -3.67 -17.72
C ARG A 167 -12.58 -5.15 -17.95
N PHE A 168 -12.24 -5.88 -16.88
CA PHE A 168 -11.81 -7.27 -16.94
C PHE A 168 -12.17 -8.04 -15.68
N ASN A 169 -12.27 -9.35 -15.77
CA ASN A 169 -12.51 -10.25 -14.65
C ASN A 169 -11.27 -11.10 -14.41
N VAL A 170 -10.91 -11.28 -13.14
CA VAL A 170 -9.83 -12.20 -12.71
C VAL A 170 -10.45 -13.21 -11.77
N ARG A 171 -10.28 -14.52 -12.07
CA ARG A 171 -10.72 -15.63 -11.25
C ARG A 171 -9.54 -16.54 -10.92
N GLY A 172 -9.18 -16.64 -9.66
CA GLY A 172 -8.01 -17.37 -9.17
C GLY A 172 -8.22 -17.94 -7.77
N TYR A 173 -9.27 -18.76 -7.58
CA TYR A 173 -9.44 -19.54 -6.33
C TYR A 173 -8.34 -20.60 -6.19
N ALA A 174 -8.03 -20.99 -4.94
CA ALA A 174 -6.88 -21.85 -4.63
C ALA A 174 -6.85 -23.16 -5.46
N ALA A 175 -7.98 -23.83 -5.56
CA ALA A 175 -8.12 -25.13 -6.26
C ALA A 175 -8.34 -25.00 -7.78
N GLU A 176 -8.46 -23.78 -8.32
CA GLU A 176 -8.80 -23.55 -9.72
C GLU A 176 -7.62 -22.95 -10.50
N PRO A 177 -7.56 -23.13 -11.83
CA PRO A 177 -6.65 -22.37 -12.67
C PRO A 177 -6.93 -20.87 -12.56
N LEU A 178 -5.91 -20.03 -12.73
CA LEU A 178 -6.14 -18.60 -12.87
C LEU A 178 -6.74 -18.33 -14.25
N THR A 179 -7.80 -17.54 -14.28
CA THR A 179 -8.45 -17.11 -15.52
C THR A 179 -8.55 -15.59 -15.52
N VAL A 180 -8.13 -14.98 -16.63
CA VAL A 180 -8.25 -13.53 -16.88
C VAL A 180 -9.11 -13.33 -18.12
N SER A 181 -10.24 -12.66 -17.98
CA SER A 181 -11.22 -12.44 -19.06
C SER A 181 -11.38 -10.95 -19.34
N LEU A 182 -11.24 -10.55 -20.60
CA LEU A 182 -11.26 -9.15 -21.00
C LEU A 182 -12.60 -8.75 -21.62
N LEU A 183 -13.30 -7.82 -20.97
CA LEU A 183 -14.57 -7.27 -21.46
C LEU A 183 -14.35 -6.04 -22.35
N HIS A 184 -13.50 -5.10 -21.93
CA HIS A 184 -13.25 -3.87 -22.68
C HIS A 184 -11.83 -3.36 -22.40
N GLY A 185 -11.17 -2.79 -23.43
CA GLY A 185 -9.82 -2.22 -23.34
C GLY A 185 -8.73 -3.19 -23.77
N MET A 186 -7.60 -3.20 -23.06
CA MET A 186 -6.45 -4.06 -23.35
C MET A 186 -5.81 -4.51 -22.03
N VAL A 187 -5.38 -5.76 -21.95
CA VAL A 187 -4.72 -6.36 -20.80
C VAL A 187 -3.42 -7.00 -21.23
N SER A 188 -2.34 -6.78 -20.48
CA SER A 188 -1.12 -7.56 -20.55
C SER A 188 -1.05 -8.51 -19.36
N VAL A 189 -0.92 -9.80 -19.59
CA VAL A 189 -0.83 -10.84 -18.55
C VAL A 189 0.55 -11.47 -18.60
N TYR A 190 1.27 -11.44 -17.50
CA TYR A 190 2.64 -11.96 -17.42
C TYR A 190 2.92 -12.60 -16.05
N ARG A 191 3.94 -13.44 -15.98
CA ARG A 191 4.40 -13.96 -14.69
C ARG A 191 5.13 -12.88 -13.90
N GLU A 192 5.02 -12.93 -12.61
CA GLU A 192 5.78 -12.04 -11.75
C GLU A 192 7.27 -12.12 -12.12
N ASN A 193 7.89 -10.95 -12.35
CA ASN A 193 9.27 -10.76 -12.83
C ASN A 193 9.56 -11.10 -14.30
N ASP A 194 8.56 -11.42 -15.14
CA ASP A 194 8.76 -11.70 -16.59
C ASP A 194 7.77 -10.88 -17.45
N GLU A 195 7.75 -9.56 -17.28
CA GLU A 195 6.84 -8.67 -18.00
C GLU A 195 7.08 -8.68 -19.51
N GLN A 196 8.33 -8.93 -19.95
CA GLN A 196 8.71 -8.94 -21.37
C GLN A 196 8.03 -10.06 -22.15
N ARG A 197 7.64 -11.16 -21.50
CA ARG A 197 6.91 -12.28 -22.12
C ARG A 197 5.40 -12.20 -21.87
N GLY A 198 4.88 -11.02 -21.63
CA GLY A 198 3.47 -10.79 -21.41
C GLY A 198 2.61 -11.16 -22.63
N ILE A 199 1.47 -11.83 -22.37
CA ILE A 199 0.45 -12.14 -23.36
C ILE A 199 -0.58 -11.02 -23.34
N ILE A 200 -0.83 -10.41 -24.52
CA ILE A 200 -1.83 -9.36 -24.66
C ILE A 200 -3.19 -9.99 -24.96
N LEU A 201 -4.21 -9.55 -24.24
CA LEU A 201 -5.62 -9.88 -24.52
C LEU A 201 -6.32 -8.68 -25.15
N TYR A 202 -7.22 -9.01 -26.09
CA TYR A 202 -8.17 -8.09 -26.70
C TYR A 202 -9.61 -8.40 -26.21
N PRO A 203 -10.57 -7.49 -26.39
CA PRO A 203 -11.94 -7.71 -25.96
C PRO A 203 -12.54 -9.05 -26.44
N ASN A 204 -13.27 -9.72 -25.55
CA ASN A 204 -13.84 -11.07 -25.73
C ASN A 204 -12.81 -12.21 -25.74
N GLU A 205 -11.56 -11.94 -25.32
CA GLU A 205 -10.55 -12.97 -25.12
C GLU A 205 -10.38 -13.29 -23.63
N GLN A 206 -9.94 -14.50 -23.36
CA GLN A 206 -9.66 -15.05 -22.04
C GLN A 206 -8.33 -15.77 -22.06
N LEU A 207 -7.56 -15.65 -21.00
CA LEU A 207 -6.34 -16.42 -20.73
C LEU A 207 -6.57 -17.32 -19.53
N THR A 208 -6.26 -18.60 -19.67
CA THR A 208 -6.25 -19.57 -18.59
C THR A 208 -4.81 -19.97 -18.29
N VAL A 209 -4.41 -19.89 -17.00
CA VAL A 209 -3.07 -20.26 -16.53
C VAL A 209 -3.17 -21.51 -15.66
N ARG A 210 -2.51 -22.58 -16.09
CA ARG A 210 -2.39 -23.87 -15.36
C ARG A 210 -0.91 -24.23 -15.19
N GLY A 211 -0.38 -24.12 -13.98
CA GLY A 211 1.08 -24.28 -13.77
C GLY A 211 1.84 -23.36 -14.72
N ASP A 212 2.70 -23.91 -15.57
CA ASP A 212 3.48 -23.10 -16.53
C ASP A 212 2.78 -22.82 -17.85
N GLN A 213 1.67 -23.47 -18.11
CA GLN A 213 0.94 -23.32 -19.37
C GLN A 213 -0.03 -22.14 -19.32
N MET A 214 0.05 -21.25 -20.31
CA MET A 214 -0.86 -20.15 -20.57
C MET A 214 -1.61 -20.39 -21.86
N THR A 215 -2.93 -20.52 -21.81
CA THR A 215 -3.76 -20.83 -22.98
C THR A 215 -4.77 -19.73 -23.22
N LYS A 216 -4.74 -19.14 -24.41
CA LYS A 216 -5.69 -18.11 -24.85
C LYS A 216 -6.91 -18.77 -25.50
N SER A 217 -8.10 -18.27 -25.20
CA SER A 217 -9.38 -18.74 -25.74
C SER A 217 -10.37 -17.59 -25.86
N ARG A 218 -11.55 -17.87 -26.42
CA ARG A 218 -12.66 -16.92 -26.42
C ARG A 218 -13.26 -16.82 -25.00
N MET A 219 -13.55 -15.59 -24.57
CA MET A 219 -14.20 -15.33 -23.28
C MET A 219 -15.65 -15.80 -23.28
N ASP A 220 -16.14 -16.30 -22.13
CA ASP A 220 -17.55 -16.51 -21.91
C ASP A 220 -18.30 -15.18 -21.76
N ALA A 221 -19.37 -15.01 -22.52
CA ALA A 221 -20.18 -13.79 -22.49
C ALA A 221 -20.79 -13.49 -21.09
N ASP A 222 -21.00 -14.51 -20.28
CA ASP A 222 -21.63 -14.38 -18.95
C ASP A 222 -20.59 -14.32 -17.81
N VAL A 223 -19.29 -14.11 -18.11
CA VAL A 223 -18.19 -14.11 -17.13
C VAL A 223 -18.39 -13.14 -15.96
N ALA A 224 -19.15 -12.07 -16.16
CA ALA A 224 -19.44 -11.06 -15.14
C ALA A 224 -20.87 -11.14 -14.58
N ALA A 225 -21.65 -12.17 -14.94
CA ALA A 225 -23.04 -12.30 -14.55
C ALA A 225 -23.21 -12.46 -13.01
N TRP A 226 -22.20 -13.02 -12.36
CA TRP A 226 -22.19 -13.24 -10.91
C TRP A 226 -22.34 -11.93 -10.10
N LYS A 227 -21.85 -10.78 -10.60
CA LYS A 227 -22.02 -9.48 -9.93
C LYS A 227 -23.48 -9.03 -9.83
N ASP A 228 -24.33 -9.51 -10.72
CA ASP A 228 -25.76 -9.25 -10.77
C ASP A 228 -26.54 -10.39 -10.08
N GLY A 229 -25.84 -11.25 -9.34
CA GLY A 229 -26.42 -12.38 -8.62
C GLY A 229 -26.91 -13.53 -9.53
N LEU A 230 -26.39 -13.62 -10.76
CA LEU A 230 -26.73 -14.69 -11.70
C LEU A 230 -25.68 -15.80 -11.66
N LEU A 231 -26.15 -17.03 -11.59
CA LEU A 231 -25.37 -18.26 -11.76
C LEU A 231 -25.65 -18.80 -13.15
N VAL A 232 -24.64 -18.87 -13.99
CA VAL A 232 -24.76 -19.32 -15.38
C VAL A 232 -23.93 -20.57 -15.59
N PHE A 233 -24.58 -21.64 -16.02
CA PHE A 233 -23.98 -22.91 -16.37
C PHE A 233 -24.16 -23.16 -17.86
N LYS A 234 -23.06 -23.49 -18.57
CA LYS A 234 -23.06 -23.77 -20.02
C LYS A 234 -22.39 -25.12 -20.26
N SER A 235 -23.21 -26.15 -20.48
CA SER A 235 -22.72 -27.52 -20.60
C SER A 235 -21.72 -27.90 -19.48
N ALA A 236 -21.96 -27.34 -18.26
CA ALA A 236 -21.13 -27.59 -17.10
C ALA A 236 -21.42 -29.00 -16.56
N THR A 237 -20.38 -29.68 -16.05
CA THR A 237 -20.59 -30.96 -15.39
C THR A 237 -21.32 -30.74 -14.05
N MET A 238 -22.08 -31.73 -13.58
CA MET A 238 -22.70 -31.67 -12.25
C MET A 238 -21.64 -31.51 -11.15
N ALA A 239 -20.44 -32.05 -11.34
CA ALA A 239 -19.32 -31.80 -10.43
C ALA A 239 -18.96 -30.32 -10.33
N ASP A 240 -18.86 -29.62 -11.46
CA ASP A 240 -18.57 -28.17 -11.51
C ASP A 240 -19.72 -27.33 -10.93
N ILE A 241 -20.97 -27.73 -11.24
CA ILE A 241 -22.17 -27.06 -10.72
C ILE A 241 -22.20 -27.19 -9.19
N ILE A 242 -22.01 -28.40 -8.66
CA ILE A 242 -22.01 -28.64 -7.21
C ILE A 242 -20.89 -27.86 -6.53
N ALA A 243 -19.66 -27.88 -7.07
CA ALA A 243 -18.55 -27.09 -6.51
C ALA A 243 -18.88 -25.59 -6.47
N ASN A 244 -19.49 -25.07 -7.54
CA ASN A 244 -19.93 -23.66 -7.60
C ASN A 244 -21.02 -23.36 -6.56
N LEU A 245 -22.06 -24.19 -6.48
CA LEU A 245 -23.16 -24.01 -5.53
C LEU A 245 -22.67 -24.11 -4.07
N GLN A 246 -21.77 -25.05 -3.76
CA GLN A 246 -21.14 -25.15 -2.43
C GLN A 246 -20.41 -23.86 -2.06
N THR A 247 -19.63 -23.31 -2.98
CA THR A 247 -18.90 -22.05 -2.78
C THR A 247 -19.87 -20.87 -2.66
N CYS A 248 -20.89 -20.78 -3.54
CA CYS A 248 -21.82 -19.66 -3.56
C CYS A 248 -22.76 -19.59 -2.36
N PHE A 249 -23.16 -20.73 -1.79
CA PHE A 249 -24.16 -20.82 -0.72
C PHE A 249 -23.58 -21.25 0.63
N ASN A 250 -22.28 -21.58 0.68
CA ASN A 250 -21.62 -22.10 1.88
C ASN A 250 -22.34 -23.34 2.44
N VAL A 251 -22.65 -24.30 1.56
CA VAL A 251 -23.30 -25.55 1.88
C VAL A 251 -22.42 -26.73 1.48
N LYS A 252 -22.67 -27.89 2.08
CA LYS A 252 -22.06 -29.14 1.68
C LYS A 252 -23.04 -29.96 0.90
N ILE A 253 -22.71 -30.37 -0.33
CA ILE A 253 -23.59 -31.20 -1.19
C ILE A 253 -22.93 -32.57 -1.35
N MET A 254 -23.62 -33.60 -0.89
CA MET A 254 -23.17 -35.01 -0.99
C MET A 254 -23.94 -35.72 -2.08
N VAL A 255 -23.22 -36.33 -3.00
CA VAL A 255 -23.81 -37.10 -4.12
C VAL A 255 -23.70 -38.57 -3.81
N LYS A 256 -24.83 -39.26 -3.75
CA LYS A 256 -24.92 -40.70 -3.46
C LYS A 256 -24.63 -41.56 -4.69
N ASP A 257 -24.94 -41.04 -5.88
CA ASP A 257 -24.62 -41.71 -7.14
C ASP A 257 -23.50 -40.95 -7.89
N PRO A 258 -22.27 -41.46 -7.94
CA PRO A 258 -21.16 -40.82 -8.63
C PRO A 258 -21.37 -40.62 -10.13
N SER A 259 -22.27 -41.36 -10.77
CA SER A 259 -22.58 -41.24 -12.20
C SER A 259 -23.17 -39.85 -12.54
N LEU A 260 -23.92 -39.26 -11.62
CA LEU A 260 -24.49 -37.92 -11.70
C LEU A 260 -23.44 -36.86 -11.93
N LEU A 261 -22.25 -36.99 -11.34
CA LEU A 261 -21.17 -35.99 -11.43
C LEU A 261 -20.70 -35.73 -12.87
N LYS A 262 -20.84 -36.71 -13.75
CA LYS A 262 -20.41 -36.65 -15.16
C LYS A 262 -21.49 -36.04 -16.07
N THR A 263 -22.72 -35.95 -15.63
CA THR A 263 -23.80 -35.38 -16.43
C THR A 263 -23.59 -33.89 -16.64
N ARG A 264 -24.12 -33.37 -17.76
CA ARG A 264 -23.96 -31.95 -18.11
C ARG A 264 -25.30 -31.25 -18.11
N TYR A 265 -25.26 -30.00 -17.64
CA TYR A 265 -26.42 -29.14 -17.59
C TYR A 265 -26.12 -27.75 -18.08
N SER A 266 -27.13 -27.10 -18.69
CA SER A 266 -27.07 -25.68 -19.06
C SER A 266 -28.27 -24.95 -18.48
N GLY A 267 -28.07 -23.86 -17.79
CA GLY A 267 -29.13 -23.07 -17.20
C GLY A 267 -28.62 -21.76 -16.60
N LYS A 268 -29.57 -20.86 -16.36
CA LYS A 268 -29.33 -19.61 -15.64
C LYS A 268 -30.24 -19.54 -14.43
N PHE A 269 -29.70 -19.23 -13.28
CA PHE A 269 -30.40 -19.14 -12.01
C PHE A 269 -30.10 -17.82 -11.33
N ARG A 270 -31.02 -17.33 -10.53
CA ARG A 270 -30.72 -16.23 -9.60
C ARG A 270 -30.26 -16.83 -8.29
N LYS A 271 -29.22 -16.23 -7.72
CA LYS A 271 -28.74 -16.62 -6.40
C LYS A 271 -29.83 -16.48 -5.32
N SER A 272 -30.72 -15.49 -5.48
CA SER A 272 -31.91 -15.31 -4.62
C SER A 272 -32.86 -16.50 -4.60
N ASP A 273 -32.82 -17.38 -5.62
CA ASP A 273 -33.71 -18.55 -5.68
C ASP A 273 -33.35 -19.60 -4.61
N GLY A 274 -32.11 -19.55 -4.08
CA GLY A 274 -31.59 -20.48 -3.08
C GLY A 274 -31.17 -21.83 -3.66
N VAL A 275 -30.21 -22.47 -2.97
CA VAL A 275 -29.56 -23.68 -3.47
C VAL A 275 -30.50 -24.85 -3.67
N VAL A 276 -31.46 -25.03 -2.77
CA VAL A 276 -32.43 -26.14 -2.83
C VAL A 276 -33.34 -26.02 -4.07
N ASN A 277 -33.90 -24.83 -4.31
CA ASN A 277 -34.72 -24.59 -5.49
C ASN A 277 -33.93 -24.74 -6.79
N ILE A 278 -32.68 -24.29 -6.84
CA ILE A 278 -31.80 -24.49 -7.99
C ILE A 278 -31.61 -26.00 -8.25
N LEU A 279 -31.28 -26.76 -7.21
CA LEU A 279 -31.09 -28.20 -7.32
C LEU A 279 -32.37 -28.91 -7.71
N ASP A 280 -33.54 -28.49 -7.20
CA ASP A 280 -34.86 -29.03 -7.56
C ASP A 280 -35.18 -28.80 -9.04
N VAL A 281 -34.82 -27.63 -9.61
CA VAL A 281 -35.00 -27.40 -11.05
C VAL A 281 -34.09 -28.31 -11.87
N ILE A 282 -32.83 -28.46 -11.45
CA ILE A 282 -31.85 -29.34 -12.14
C ILE A 282 -32.30 -30.81 -12.03
N SER A 283 -32.86 -31.23 -10.87
CA SER A 283 -33.28 -32.60 -10.62
C SER A 283 -34.37 -33.10 -11.56
N ARG A 284 -35.25 -32.20 -12.02
CA ARG A 284 -36.33 -32.53 -12.99
C ARG A 284 -35.79 -32.97 -14.35
N VAL A 285 -34.56 -32.56 -14.70
CA VAL A 285 -33.88 -32.88 -15.96
C VAL A 285 -32.90 -34.04 -15.79
N GLN A 286 -32.24 -34.10 -14.65
CA GLN A 286 -31.16 -35.05 -14.35
C GLN A 286 -31.62 -36.25 -13.49
N TYR A 287 -32.92 -36.32 -13.17
CA TYR A 287 -33.57 -37.45 -12.50
C TYR A 287 -32.91 -37.88 -11.18
N PHE A 288 -32.75 -36.94 -10.25
CA PHE A 288 -32.28 -37.19 -8.89
C PHE A 288 -33.21 -36.57 -7.86
N LYS A 289 -33.16 -37.00 -6.60
CA LYS A 289 -33.93 -36.45 -5.49
C LYS A 289 -33.05 -35.60 -4.58
N VAL A 290 -33.53 -34.42 -4.21
CA VAL A 290 -32.85 -33.49 -3.29
C VAL A 290 -33.38 -33.72 -1.87
N VAL A 291 -32.49 -33.98 -0.91
CA VAL A 291 -32.83 -34.17 0.50
C VAL A 291 -32.02 -33.19 1.33
N GLN A 292 -32.65 -32.21 1.93
CA GLN A 292 -32.03 -31.28 2.86
C GLN A 292 -32.16 -31.80 4.29
N LYS A 293 -31.04 -31.88 5.02
CA LYS A 293 -31.06 -32.19 6.46
C LYS A 293 -31.43 -30.92 7.24
N ARG A 294 -32.50 -30.97 8.03
CA ARG A 294 -33.14 -29.83 8.70
C ARG A 294 -32.23 -29.06 9.68
N GLU A 295 -31.14 -29.67 10.18
CA GLU A 295 -30.28 -29.09 11.21
C GLU A 295 -28.83 -28.86 10.76
N SER A 296 -28.54 -29.11 9.49
CA SER A 296 -27.19 -28.93 8.95
C SER A 296 -27.21 -28.22 7.60
N ASN A 297 -26.14 -27.50 7.25
CA ASN A 297 -25.94 -26.96 5.90
C ASN A 297 -25.55 -28.06 4.89
N GLU A 298 -26.07 -29.30 5.09
CA GLU A 298 -25.81 -30.45 4.23
C GLU A 298 -27.01 -30.77 3.36
N ILE A 299 -26.79 -31.04 2.09
CA ILE A 299 -27.76 -31.45 1.09
C ILE A 299 -27.30 -32.78 0.49
N GLU A 300 -28.17 -33.75 0.41
CA GLU A 300 -27.88 -35.03 -0.23
C GLU A 300 -28.62 -35.14 -1.55
N LEU A 301 -27.92 -35.60 -2.59
CA LEU A 301 -28.50 -35.94 -3.89
C LEU A 301 -28.57 -37.46 -4.02
N HIS A 302 -29.79 -38.00 -4.05
CA HIS A 302 -30.06 -39.43 -4.16
C HIS A 302 -30.49 -39.78 -5.58
N PRO A 303 -30.15 -40.99 -6.08
CA PRO A 303 -30.74 -41.46 -7.34
C PRO A 303 -32.26 -41.53 -7.23
N ASN A 304 -32.95 -41.20 -8.33
CA ASN A 304 -34.38 -41.45 -8.42
C ASN A 304 -34.56 -42.96 -8.63
N ILE A 305 -34.89 -43.67 -7.57
CA ILE A 305 -35.24 -45.10 -7.64
C ILE A 305 -36.73 -45.13 -7.90
N ASP A 306 -37.14 -45.34 -9.17
CA ASP A 306 -38.50 -45.72 -9.52
C ASP A 306 -38.75 -47.17 -9.12
#